data_35cc75948d2f011fbfff7f7e21c4c00a
#
_entry.id   35cc75948d2f011fbfff7f7e21c4c00a
#
_cell.length_a   1.000
_cell.length_b   1.000
_cell.length_c   1.000
_cell.angle_alpha   90.00
_cell.angle_beta   90.00
_cell.angle_gamma   90.00
#
_symmetry.space_group_name_H-M   'P 1'
#
loop_
_entity.id
_entity.type
_entity.pdbx_description
1 polymer ?
#
loop_
_entity_poly.entity_id
_entity_poly.type
_entity_poly.pdbx_seq_one_letter_code
_entity_poly.pdbx_strand_id
1 'polypeptide(L)'
;MSKLGEVLREERVRRGLSQLQLAKACHVDRSMISNYELGKDRIPHDVVCRAIKALESNKLRAQACFECQVSSLTMPHLDLVDMHPMTVITVLMEELVEAHEALGQLRLANKRTGEQLTEQDKLYMEHAGEQIVDLLAGIQTILASWHEWYGFDVDRQAIKGYEKLFQRGYATRQRYKAFEHIA
;
A
#
# COMPACT_ATOMS: atom_id res chain seq x y z
N MET A 1 2.94 15.69 -14.27
CA MET A 1 4.13 15.42 -13.44
C MET A 1 3.82 14.21 -12.58
N SER A 2 4.77 13.29 -12.37
CA SER A 2 4.57 12.15 -11.48
C SER A 2 4.55 12.65 -10.03
N LYS A 3 3.49 12.34 -9.29
CA LYS A 3 3.37 12.69 -7.86
C LYS A 3 4.46 11.98 -7.02
N LEU A 4 4.98 10.85 -7.51
CA LEU A 4 6.05 10.10 -6.84
C LEU A 4 7.33 10.93 -6.64
N GLY A 5 7.71 11.77 -7.61
CA GLY A 5 8.86 12.66 -7.48
C GLY A 5 8.67 13.74 -6.42
N GLU A 6 7.47 14.29 -6.33
CA GLU A 6 7.10 15.26 -5.28
C GLU A 6 7.17 14.61 -3.89
N VAL A 7 6.58 13.43 -3.73
CA VAL A 7 6.62 12.67 -2.48
C VAL A 7 8.05 12.27 -2.10
N LEU A 8 8.88 11.88 -3.07
CA LEU A 8 10.30 11.60 -2.84
C LEU A 8 11.01 12.82 -2.21
N ARG A 9 10.77 14.01 -2.79
CA ARG A 9 11.34 15.27 -2.28
C ARG A 9 10.84 15.59 -0.87
N GLU A 10 9.53 15.51 -0.63
CA GLU A 10 8.92 15.78 0.68
C GLU A 10 9.51 14.88 1.76
N GLU A 11 9.55 13.58 1.52
CA GLU A 11 10.08 12.60 2.46
C GLU A 11 11.58 12.77 2.72
N ARG A 12 12.35 13.08 1.67
CA ARG A 12 13.78 13.41 1.83
C ARG A 12 13.97 14.63 2.73
N VAL A 13 13.20 15.70 2.51
CA VAL A 13 13.28 16.93 3.31
C VAL A 13 12.84 16.65 4.76
N ARG A 14 11.76 15.88 4.95
CA ARG A 14 11.27 15.47 6.27
C ARG A 14 12.34 14.71 7.06
N ARG A 15 13.16 13.89 6.39
CA ARG A 15 14.29 13.16 7.00
C ARG A 15 15.57 13.98 7.12
N GLY A 16 15.56 15.25 6.72
CA GLY A 16 16.72 16.15 6.79
C GLY A 16 17.86 15.78 5.84
N LEU A 17 17.60 14.96 4.82
CA LEU A 17 18.63 14.51 3.88
C LEU A 17 18.79 15.51 2.73
N SER A 18 20.06 15.77 2.34
CA SER A 18 20.39 16.44 1.09
C SER A 18 20.17 15.51 -0.11
N GLN A 19 19.99 16.08 -1.31
CA GLN A 19 19.93 15.30 -2.55
C GLN A 19 21.17 14.41 -2.74
N LEU A 20 22.35 14.88 -2.32
CA LEU A 20 23.60 14.13 -2.42
C LEU A 20 23.59 12.90 -1.47
N GLN A 21 23.08 13.06 -0.26
CA GLN A 21 22.98 11.96 0.70
C GLN A 21 22.01 10.88 0.21
N LEU A 22 20.83 11.29 -0.28
CA LEU A 22 19.88 10.35 -0.87
C LEU A 22 20.45 9.67 -2.12
N ALA A 23 21.15 10.40 -2.99
CA ALA A 23 21.79 9.85 -4.17
C ALA A 23 22.81 8.76 -3.82
N LYS A 24 23.63 8.98 -2.80
CA LYS A 24 24.58 7.97 -2.29
C LYS A 24 23.83 6.73 -1.77
N ALA A 25 22.76 6.89 -1.01
CA ALA A 25 21.96 5.79 -0.49
C ALA A 25 21.25 5.00 -1.62
N CYS A 26 20.89 5.68 -2.69
CA CYS A 26 20.24 5.08 -3.86
C CYS A 26 21.22 4.59 -4.93
N HIS A 27 22.54 4.76 -4.75
CA HIS A 27 23.59 4.42 -5.73
C HIS A 27 23.35 5.05 -7.11
N VAL A 28 23.00 6.35 -7.14
CA VAL A 28 22.79 7.17 -8.34
C VAL A 28 23.47 8.53 -8.20
N ASP A 29 23.59 9.27 -9.28
CA ASP A 29 24.12 10.64 -9.24
C ASP A 29 23.12 11.62 -8.63
N ARG A 30 23.64 12.68 -7.97
CA ARG A 30 22.82 13.76 -7.41
C ARG A 30 21.89 14.37 -8.44
N SER A 31 22.36 14.55 -9.69
CA SER A 31 21.58 15.09 -10.80
C SER A 31 20.33 14.25 -11.11
N MET A 32 20.45 12.91 -11.00
CA MET A 32 19.32 12.00 -11.18
C MET A 32 18.26 12.21 -10.09
N ILE A 33 18.64 12.32 -8.82
CA ILE A 33 17.69 12.63 -7.75
C ILE A 33 16.99 13.96 -8.02
N SER A 34 17.73 14.99 -8.45
CA SER A 34 17.13 16.28 -8.81
C SER A 34 16.11 16.16 -9.96
N ASN A 35 16.42 15.39 -10.98
CA ASN A 35 15.52 15.15 -12.11
C ASN A 35 14.26 14.37 -11.68
N TYR A 36 14.42 13.37 -10.84
CA TYR A 36 13.30 12.59 -10.29
C TYR A 36 12.36 13.46 -9.45
N GLU A 37 12.91 14.29 -8.56
CA GLU A 37 12.13 15.21 -7.72
C GLU A 37 11.39 16.28 -8.51
N LEU A 38 11.93 16.66 -9.68
CA LEU A 38 11.31 17.61 -10.62
C LEU A 38 10.34 16.94 -11.60
N GLY A 39 10.21 15.61 -11.54
CA GLY A 39 9.37 14.84 -12.48
C GLY A 39 9.85 14.88 -13.95
N LYS A 40 11.14 15.20 -14.17
CA LYS A 40 11.74 15.22 -15.51
C LYS A 40 12.00 13.82 -16.05
N ASP A 41 12.38 12.90 -15.15
CA ASP A 41 12.68 11.51 -15.45
C ASP A 41 11.81 10.58 -14.60
N ARG A 42 11.46 9.41 -15.15
CA ARG A 42 10.80 8.36 -14.41
C ARG A 42 11.81 7.70 -13.45
N ILE A 43 11.41 7.47 -12.22
CA ILE A 43 12.25 6.81 -11.23
C ILE A 43 12.29 5.29 -11.53
N PRO A 44 13.45 4.68 -11.77
CA PRO A 44 13.56 3.23 -11.93
C PRO A 44 13.12 2.49 -10.65
N HIS A 45 12.51 1.31 -10.81
CA HIS A 45 11.93 0.56 -9.69
C HIS A 45 12.96 0.23 -8.59
N ASP A 46 14.17 -0.13 -8.96
CA ASP A 46 15.27 -0.44 -8.04
C ASP A 46 15.72 0.81 -7.25
N VAL A 47 15.68 2.00 -7.87
CA VAL A 47 15.96 3.28 -7.19
C VAL A 47 14.82 3.61 -6.22
N VAL A 48 13.56 3.39 -6.61
CA VAL A 48 12.40 3.55 -5.70
C VAL A 48 12.56 2.67 -4.47
N CYS A 49 12.89 1.39 -4.65
CA CYS A 49 13.09 0.46 -3.52
C CYS A 49 14.20 0.91 -2.57
N ARG A 50 15.34 1.40 -3.11
CA ARG A 50 16.43 1.94 -2.29
C ARG A 50 16.05 3.23 -1.58
N ALA A 51 15.30 4.12 -2.24
CA ALA A 51 14.81 5.36 -1.64
C ALA A 51 13.82 5.08 -0.49
N ILE A 52 12.88 4.15 -0.66
CA ILE A 52 11.95 3.72 0.40
C ILE A 52 12.73 3.23 1.63
N LYS A 53 13.75 2.40 1.44
CA LYS A 53 14.60 1.91 2.54
C LYS A 53 15.39 3.05 3.21
N ALA A 54 16.03 3.91 2.43
CA ALA A 54 16.85 5.01 2.95
C ALA A 54 16.02 6.06 3.71
N LEU A 55 14.76 6.26 3.32
CA LEU A 55 13.84 7.22 3.91
C LEU A 55 12.91 6.58 4.94
N GLU A 56 12.86 5.24 5.01
CA GLU A 56 11.90 4.49 5.84
C GLU A 56 10.47 5.05 5.68
N SER A 57 10.06 5.32 4.41
CA SER A 57 8.83 6.03 4.11
C SER A 57 7.74 5.11 3.59
N ASN A 58 6.69 4.91 4.39
CA ASN A 58 5.48 4.23 3.95
C ASN A 58 4.67 5.08 2.97
N LYS A 59 4.70 6.41 3.09
CA LYS A 59 4.07 7.33 2.14
C LYS A 59 4.67 7.16 0.74
N LEU A 60 6.01 7.13 0.63
CA LEU A 60 6.68 6.90 -0.65
C LEU A 60 6.37 5.51 -1.22
N ARG A 61 6.29 4.48 -0.37
CA ARG A 61 5.90 3.11 -0.75
C ARG A 61 4.48 3.08 -1.32
N ALA A 62 3.51 3.63 -0.62
CA ALA A 62 2.10 3.67 -1.06
C ALA A 62 1.98 4.39 -2.41
N GLN A 63 2.62 5.56 -2.56
CA GLN A 63 2.61 6.30 -3.81
C GLN A 63 3.26 5.52 -4.96
N ALA A 64 4.37 4.84 -4.72
CA ALA A 64 5.04 4.02 -5.73
C ALA A 64 4.17 2.83 -6.18
N CYS A 65 3.50 2.16 -5.26
CA CYS A 65 2.56 1.10 -5.57
C CYS A 65 1.36 1.63 -6.36
N PHE A 66 0.81 2.76 -5.97
CA PHE A 66 -0.33 3.40 -6.64
C PHE A 66 0.01 3.81 -8.09
N GLU A 67 1.18 4.40 -8.34
CA GLU A 67 1.62 4.77 -9.69
C GLU A 67 2.11 3.58 -10.54
N CYS A 68 2.32 2.42 -9.95
CA CYS A 68 2.81 1.23 -10.66
C CYS A 68 1.83 0.70 -11.72
N GLN A 69 0.54 1.02 -11.62
CA GLN A 69 -0.54 0.64 -12.55
C GLN A 69 -0.65 -0.86 -12.85
N VAL A 70 0.04 -1.70 -12.08
CA VAL A 70 -0.05 -3.17 -12.21
C VAL A 70 -1.32 -3.71 -11.55
N SER A 71 -1.85 -2.99 -10.56
CA SER A 71 -3.06 -3.36 -9.85
C SER A 71 -3.91 -2.13 -9.55
N SER A 72 -5.20 -2.23 -9.84
CA SER A 72 -6.21 -1.24 -9.43
C SER A 72 -6.55 -1.31 -7.93
N LEU A 73 -6.05 -2.31 -7.22
CA LEU A 73 -6.30 -2.50 -5.78
C LEU A 73 -5.26 -1.83 -4.88
N THR A 74 -4.44 -0.94 -5.43
CA THR A 74 -3.50 -0.13 -4.64
C THR A 74 -4.11 1.22 -4.33
N MET A 75 -4.10 1.62 -3.05
CA MET A 75 -4.64 2.91 -2.60
C MET A 75 -3.53 3.94 -2.43
N PRO A 76 -3.80 5.24 -2.73
CA PRO A 76 -2.85 6.30 -2.42
C PRO A 76 -2.69 6.45 -0.91
N HIS A 77 -1.60 7.12 -0.51
CA HIS A 77 -1.49 7.58 0.87
C HIS A 77 -2.55 8.66 1.14
N LEU A 78 -3.27 8.54 2.26
CA LEU A 78 -4.34 9.48 2.60
C LEU A 78 -3.74 10.70 3.31
N ASP A 79 -3.50 11.78 2.57
CA ASP A 79 -2.86 13.01 3.07
C ASP A 79 -3.75 13.88 3.98
N LEU A 80 -5.07 13.69 3.92
CA LEU A 80 -6.07 14.54 4.61
C LEU A 80 -6.76 13.83 5.78
N VAL A 81 -6.25 12.67 6.20
CA VAL A 81 -6.77 11.91 7.33
C VAL A 81 -5.94 12.21 8.58
N ASP A 82 -6.59 12.37 9.72
CA ASP A 82 -5.91 12.39 11.01
C ASP A 82 -5.24 11.03 11.27
N MET A 83 -3.91 11.03 11.24
CA MET A 83 -3.09 9.83 11.39
C MET A 83 -2.91 9.38 12.84
N HIS A 84 -3.64 9.99 13.81
CA HIS A 84 -3.60 9.51 15.18
C HIS A 84 -4.14 8.06 15.26
N PRO A 85 -3.40 7.09 15.86
CA PRO A 85 -3.77 5.68 15.80
C PRO A 85 -5.20 5.36 16.25
N MET A 86 -5.72 6.04 17.27
CA MET A 86 -7.09 5.82 17.74
C MET A 86 -8.14 6.31 16.74
N THR A 87 -7.91 7.44 16.07
CA THR A 87 -8.80 7.92 15.01
C THR A 87 -8.86 6.92 13.87
N VAL A 88 -7.70 6.46 13.40
CA VAL A 88 -7.62 5.49 12.30
C VAL A 88 -8.25 4.14 12.70
N ILE A 89 -8.06 3.68 13.93
CA ILE A 89 -8.70 2.44 14.44
C ILE A 89 -10.22 2.59 14.41
N THR A 90 -10.76 3.73 14.87
CA THR A 90 -12.21 3.94 14.90
C THR A 90 -12.80 3.88 13.49
N VAL A 91 -12.21 4.60 12.54
CA VAL A 91 -12.65 4.57 11.13
C VAL A 91 -12.54 3.15 10.55
N LEU A 92 -11.42 2.46 10.75
CA LEU A 92 -11.25 1.09 10.25
C LEU A 92 -12.28 0.12 10.84
N MET A 93 -12.66 0.29 12.11
CA MET A 93 -13.71 -0.53 12.73
C MET A 93 -15.09 -0.27 12.13
N GLU A 94 -15.41 0.97 11.76
CA GLU A 94 -16.63 1.31 11.03
C GLU A 94 -16.65 0.64 9.67
N GLU A 95 -15.60 0.78 8.86
CA GLU A 95 -15.46 0.13 7.55
C GLU A 95 -15.56 -1.41 7.63
N LEU A 96 -15.00 -2.01 8.69
CA LEU A 96 -15.11 -3.46 8.92
C LEU A 96 -16.56 -3.91 9.16
N VAL A 97 -17.35 -3.11 9.88
CA VAL A 97 -18.76 -3.40 10.12
C VAL A 97 -19.55 -3.28 8.82
N GLU A 98 -19.34 -2.21 8.06
CA GLU A 98 -20.01 -1.98 6.78
C GLU A 98 -19.70 -3.08 5.76
N ALA A 99 -18.42 -3.47 5.63
CA ALA A 99 -18.04 -4.57 4.76
C ALA A 99 -18.63 -5.92 5.22
N HIS A 100 -18.70 -6.17 6.53
CA HIS A 100 -19.31 -7.36 7.08
C HIS A 100 -20.80 -7.44 6.74
N GLU A 101 -21.54 -6.34 6.91
CA GLU A 101 -22.96 -6.26 6.59
C GLU A 101 -23.23 -6.44 5.09
N ALA A 102 -22.45 -5.77 4.24
CA ALA A 102 -22.55 -5.89 2.79
C ALA A 102 -22.27 -7.32 2.30
N LEU A 103 -21.24 -7.97 2.81
CA LEU A 103 -20.94 -9.38 2.52
C LEU A 103 -22.05 -10.31 2.99
N GLY A 104 -22.69 -10.02 4.12
CA GLY A 104 -23.81 -10.78 4.67
C GLY A 104 -25.05 -10.79 3.77
N GLN A 105 -25.19 -9.82 2.87
CA GLN A 105 -26.31 -9.72 1.91
C GLN A 105 -26.13 -10.61 0.68
N LEU A 106 -24.90 -11.10 0.41
CA LEU A 106 -24.61 -11.90 -0.77
C LEU A 106 -25.27 -13.28 -0.72
N ARG A 107 -25.99 -13.66 -1.79
CA ARG A 107 -26.68 -14.93 -1.96
C ARG A 107 -26.05 -15.76 -3.08
N LEU A 108 -24.76 -16.07 -2.95
CA LEU A 108 -23.97 -16.69 -4.02
C LEU A 108 -23.81 -18.21 -3.89
N ALA A 109 -24.27 -18.84 -2.79
CA ALA A 109 -24.02 -20.25 -2.48
C ALA A 109 -24.40 -21.23 -3.61
N ASN A 110 -25.47 -20.93 -4.34
CA ASN A 110 -25.98 -21.79 -5.43
C ASN A 110 -25.64 -21.26 -6.82
N LYS A 111 -24.78 -20.24 -6.95
CA LYS A 111 -24.43 -19.60 -8.21
C LYS A 111 -22.97 -19.88 -8.54
N ARG A 112 -22.72 -20.51 -9.71
CA ARG A 112 -21.38 -20.94 -10.15
C ARG A 112 -20.83 -20.12 -11.31
N THR A 113 -21.70 -19.38 -12.03
CA THR A 113 -21.32 -18.56 -13.18
C THR A 113 -22.00 -17.20 -13.09
N GLY A 114 -21.44 -16.19 -13.75
CA GLY A 114 -22.01 -14.85 -13.82
C GLY A 114 -23.40 -14.80 -14.46
N GLU A 115 -23.72 -15.76 -15.35
CA GLU A 115 -25.03 -15.86 -16.01
C GLU A 115 -26.16 -16.24 -15.04
N GLN A 116 -25.81 -16.84 -13.90
CA GLN A 116 -26.78 -17.22 -12.85
C GLN A 116 -27.08 -16.08 -11.87
N LEU A 117 -26.41 -14.93 -12.01
CA LEU A 117 -26.61 -13.77 -11.17
C LEU A 117 -27.82 -12.98 -11.66
N THR A 118 -28.73 -12.67 -10.75
CA THR A 118 -29.78 -11.68 -11.01
C THR A 118 -29.22 -10.26 -10.97
N GLU A 119 -29.94 -9.28 -11.48
CA GLU A 119 -29.53 -7.87 -11.38
C GLU A 119 -29.37 -7.44 -9.92
N GLN A 120 -30.22 -7.95 -9.02
CA GLN A 120 -30.11 -7.68 -7.59
C GLN A 120 -28.82 -8.27 -6.98
N ASP A 121 -28.40 -9.46 -7.41
CA ASP A 121 -27.11 -10.04 -6.96
C ASP A 121 -25.94 -9.21 -7.42
N LYS A 122 -25.99 -8.68 -8.65
CA LYS A 122 -24.93 -7.80 -9.16
C LYS A 122 -24.82 -6.51 -8.35
N LEU A 123 -25.95 -5.86 -8.02
CA LEU A 123 -25.99 -4.67 -7.17
C LEU A 123 -25.41 -4.93 -5.77
N TYR A 124 -25.75 -6.06 -5.15
CA TYR A 124 -25.15 -6.43 -3.87
C TYR A 124 -23.65 -6.73 -3.98
N MET A 125 -23.20 -7.33 -5.09
CA MET A 125 -21.78 -7.56 -5.33
C MET A 125 -21.02 -6.26 -5.55
N GLU A 126 -21.56 -5.31 -6.31
CA GLU A 126 -20.98 -3.99 -6.51
C GLU A 126 -20.81 -3.27 -5.16
N HIS A 127 -21.89 -3.18 -4.37
CA HIS A 127 -21.85 -2.57 -3.05
C HIS A 127 -20.83 -3.27 -2.11
N ALA A 128 -20.86 -4.58 -2.02
CA ALA A 128 -19.87 -5.31 -1.21
C ALA A 128 -18.44 -5.13 -1.72
N GLY A 129 -18.26 -4.99 -3.04
CA GLY A 129 -16.97 -4.71 -3.67
C GLY A 129 -16.43 -3.34 -3.27
N GLU A 130 -17.27 -2.30 -3.25
CA GLU A 130 -16.93 -0.95 -2.77
C GLU A 130 -16.44 -1.00 -1.32
N GLN A 131 -17.23 -1.61 -0.42
CA GLN A 131 -16.88 -1.72 1.00
C GLN A 131 -15.57 -2.50 1.24
N ILE A 132 -15.30 -3.55 0.44
CA ILE A 132 -14.03 -4.29 0.51
C ILE A 132 -12.85 -3.42 0.04
N VAL A 133 -13.06 -2.58 -0.97
CA VAL A 133 -12.01 -1.66 -1.46
C VAL A 133 -11.70 -0.59 -0.42
N ASP A 134 -12.70 -0.07 0.30
CA ASP A 134 -12.52 0.93 1.36
C ASP A 134 -11.70 0.36 2.52
N LEU A 135 -11.87 -0.93 2.87
CA LEU A 135 -11.01 -1.63 3.82
C LEU A 135 -9.52 -1.61 3.44
N LEU A 136 -9.18 -1.65 2.15
CA LEU A 136 -7.76 -1.59 1.73
C LEU A 136 -7.12 -0.26 2.11
N ALA A 137 -7.84 0.85 1.95
CA ALA A 137 -7.38 2.16 2.35
C ALA A 137 -7.21 2.23 3.88
N GLY A 138 -8.19 1.75 4.65
CA GLY A 138 -8.14 1.68 6.11
C GLY A 138 -6.98 0.84 6.63
N ILE A 139 -6.76 -0.35 6.07
CA ILE A 139 -5.65 -1.25 6.45
C ILE A 139 -4.29 -0.61 6.16
N GLN A 140 -4.11 0.02 5.00
CA GLN A 140 -2.85 0.70 4.68
C GLN A 140 -2.59 1.88 5.60
N THR A 141 -3.63 2.65 5.92
CA THR A 141 -3.56 3.82 6.79
C THR A 141 -3.20 3.43 8.23
N ILE A 142 -3.80 2.38 8.79
CA ILE A 142 -3.47 1.94 10.17
C ILE A 142 -2.03 1.43 10.28
N LEU A 143 -1.54 0.69 9.30
CA LEU A 143 -0.16 0.22 9.28
C LEU A 143 0.83 1.38 9.15
N ALA A 144 0.52 2.40 8.34
CA ALA A 144 1.31 3.62 8.22
C ALA A 144 1.30 4.41 9.53
N SER A 145 0.13 4.59 10.15
CA SER A 145 -0.02 5.26 11.45
C SER A 145 0.82 4.58 12.53
N TRP A 146 0.73 3.27 12.68
CA TRP A 146 1.51 2.53 13.67
C TRP A 146 3.01 2.60 13.43
N HIS A 147 3.42 2.61 12.17
CA HIS A 147 4.83 2.83 11.83
C HIS A 147 5.31 4.21 12.28
N GLU A 148 4.55 5.26 11.96
CA GLU A 148 4.91 6.63 12.27
C GLU A 148 4.91 6.94 13.78
N TRP A 149 3.91 6.44 14.50
CA TRP A 149 3.73 6.73 15.92
C TRP A 149 4.55 5.81 16.85
N TYR A 150 4.71 4.55 16.46
CA TYR A 150 5.26 3.52 17.36
C TYR A 150 6.47 2.79 16.77
N GLY A 151 6.94 3.15 15.57
CA GLY A 151 8.04 2.44 14.90
C GLY A 151 7.68 0.99 14.55
N PHE A 152 6.39 0.72 14.30
CA PHE A 152 5.93 -0.63 13.97
C PHE A 152 6.53 -1.10 12.65
N ASP A 153 7.20 -2.26 12.69
CA ASP A 153 7.86 -2.85 11.53
C ASP A 153 6.85 -3.58 10.64
N VAL A 154 6.31 -2.83 9.67
CA VAL A 154 5.31 -3.33 8.71
C VAL A 154 5.89 -4.45 7.84
N ASP A 155 7.16 -4.36 7.42
CA ASP A 155 7.79 -5.36 6.56
C ASP A 155 7.95 -6.69 7.28
N ARG A 156 8.40 -6.66 8.53
CA ARG A 156 8.48 -7.85 9.37
C ARG A 156 7.12 -8.51 9.57
N GLN A 157 6.05 -7.74 9.73
CA GLN A 157 4.70 -8.31 9.87
C GLN A 157 4.18 -8.89 8.56
N ALA A 158 4.47 -8.25 7.43
CA ALA A 158 4.14 -8.79 6.11
C ALA A 158 4.84 -10.14 5.88
N ILE A 159 6.14 -10.25 6.20
CA ILE A 159 6.88 -11.52 6.11
C ILE A 159 6.22 -12.61 6.97
N LYS A 160 5.89 -12.31 8.23
CA LYS A 160 5.17 -13.27 9.11
C LYS A 160 3.81 -13.68 8.55
N GLY A 161 3.09 -12.74 7.95
CA GLY A 161 1.81 -13.00 7.27
C GLY A 161 1.98 -13.99 6.11
N TYR A 162 2.97 -13.78 5.24
CA TYR A 162 3.29 -14.70 4.15
C TYR A 162 3.71 -16.08 4.65
N GLU A 163 4.52 -16.14 5.69
CA GLU A 163 4.93 -17.40 6.31
C GLU A 163 3.73 -18.22 6.78
N LYS A 164 2.77 -17.57 7.45
CA LYS A 164 1.52 -18.18 7.86
C LYS A 164 0.67 -18.67 6.67
N LEU A 165 0.59 -17.88 5.58
CA LEU A 165 -0.11 -18.28 4.36
C LEU A 165 0.56 -19.48 3.69
N PHE A 166 1.89 -19.50 3.67
CA PHE A 166 2.66 -20.63 3.16
C PHE A 166 2.44 -21.89 3.99
N GLN A 167 2.51 -21.82 5.32
CA GLN A 167 2.25 -22.95 6.22
C GLN A 167 0.84 -23.55 6.03
N ARG A 168 -0.13 -22.69 5.68
CA ARG A 168 -1.51 -23.11 5.36
C ARG A 168 -1.70 -23.63 3.93
N GLY A 169 -0.66 -23.65 3.12
CA GLY A 169 -0.73 -24.11 1.72
C GLY A 169 -1.40 -23.11 0.76
N TYR A 170 -1.62 -21.86 1.18
CA TYR A 170 -2.27 -20.82 0.35
C TYR A 170 -1.29 -20.06 -0.55
N ALA A 171 0.02 -20.17 -0.30
CA ALA A 171 1.05 -19.51 -1.09
C ALA A 171 2.16 -20.49 -1.48
N THR A 172 2.84 -20.22 -2.61
CA THR A 172 3.98 -21.02 -3.06
C THR A 172 5.30 -20.44 -2.51
N ARG A 173 6.28 -21.31 -2.28
CA ARG A 173 7.60 -20.97 -1.72
C ARG A 173 8.39 -19.95 -2.57
N GLN A 174 8.15 -19.86 -3.89
CA GLN A 174 8.81 -18.91 -4.77
C GLN A 174 8.40 -17.45 -4.51
N ARG A 175 7.14 -17.19 -4.17
CA ARG A 175 6.69 -15.83 -3.80
C ARG A 175 7.23 -15.39 -2.45
N TYR A 176 7.43 -16.32 -1.51
CA TYR A 176 8.03 -16.03 -0.21
C TYR A 176 9.48 -15.53 -0.34
N LYS A 177 10.31 -16.21 -1.17
CA LYS A 177 11.71 -15.80 -1.40
C LYS A 177 11.86 -14.39 -2.01
N ALA A 178 10.89 -13.92 -2.78
CA ALA A 178 10.94 -12.57 -3.34
C ALA A 178 10.88 -11.46 -2.26
N PHE A 179 10.37 -11.76 -1.06
CA PHE A 179 10.30 -10.82 0.06
C PHE A 179 11.48 -10.91 1.03
N GLU A 180 12.22 -12.03 1.07
CA GLU A 180 13.43 -12.17 1.89
C GLU A 180 14.56 -11.19 1.48
N HIS A 181 14.54 -10.69 0.24
CA HIS A 181 15.50 -9.70 -0.25
C HIS A 181 15.11 -8.24 0.06
N ILE A 182 13.93 -8.00 0.63
CA ILE A 182 13.42 -6.67 0.98
C ILE A 182 13.64 -6.38 2.47
N ALA A 183 13.82 -7.39 3.29
CA ALA A 183 14.22 -7.29 4.69
C ALA A 183 15.75 -7.32 4.82
#